data_b82141b71733ae8c5e5bfb6c4671f958
#
_entry.id   b82141b71733ae8c5e5bfb6c4671f958
#
_cell.length_a   1.000
_cell.length_b   1.000
_cell.length_c   1.000
_cell.angle_alpha   90.00
_cell.angle_beta   90.00
_cell.angle_gamma   90.00
#
_symmetry.space_group_name_H-M   'P 1'
#
loop_
_entity.id
_entity.type
_entity.pdbx_description
1 polymer ?
#
loop_
_entity_poly.entity_id
_entity_poly.type
_entity_poly.pdbx_seq_one_letter_code
_entity_poly.pdbx_strand_id
1 'polypeptide(L)'
;ILALNITKHALWMYDIEEQVFVTNSLQLKGIYRETLEWDLKIPMIKFYNAIHPDDRERVAKEFNNLIRGKVYRIRFTFRADFRHCGNYKWVEINALQEEDGTHKNTNRLIGTSCSIDDYKRLETSLRDAKEELEITNSSLSSVLSLAHVLPWDCDVPSLTFSCDYDIYHHEDALFAIDGKYYCKVEKYINSIHPDYREHMRDVFNELLSGKRKEFHEEYLVHWYNDREYEWINKQGTVYEYDNTGKPKTIIGSSIVITERKQMEQKLLHAKEQAEESNRLKSAFLANMSHEIRTPLNSIVGFSEILAITENEAERLEYIKIIKNNNNLLLQLINDILDLSKIEAGTLEFVYSEVDINNLIEEIAQATQLKMMNPDVTFSVKERLPRCIIKTE
;
A
#
# COMPACT_ATOMS: atom_id res chain seq x y z
N ILE A 1 -22.21 -57.56 17.53
CA ILE A 1 -20.85 -57.85 17.07
C ILE A 1 -20.63 -57.22 15.71
N LEU A 2 -21.51 -57.32 14.72
CA LEU A 2 -21.33 -56.74 13.38
C LEU A 2 -21.23 -55.21 13.44
N ALA A 3 -22.05 -54.50 14.27
CA ALA A 3 -21.99 -53.06 14.43
C ALA A 3 -20.69 -52.59 15.09
N LEU A 4 -20.09 -53.33 16.00
CA LEU A 4 -18.84 -53.02 16.65
C LEU A 4 -17.64 -53.20 15.72
N ASN A 5 -17.75 -54.15 14.78
CA ASN A 5 -16.72 -54.35 13.73
C ASN A 5 -16.68 -53.18 12.73
N ILE A 6 -17.84 -52.67 12.36
CA ILE A 6 -17.95 -51.52 11.44
C ILE A 6 -17.36 -50.25 12.08
N THR A 7 -17.56 -50.08 13.40
CA THR A 7 -17.10 -48.86 14.14
C THR A 7 -15.67 -48.98 14.67
N LYS A 8 -14.94 -50.05 14.39
CA LYS A 8 -13.57 -50.32 14.86
C LYS A 8 -13.44 -50.28 16.41
N HIS A 9 -14.53 -50.61 17.15
CA HIS A 9 -14.53 -50.70 18.59
C HIS A 9 -14.18 -52.10 19.06
N ALA A 10 -13.19 -52.26 19.91
CA ALA A 10 -12.92 -53.52 20.60
C ALA A 10 -13.78 -53.60 21.87
N LEU A 11 -14.51 -54.69 21.99
CA LEU A 11 -15.23 -55.01 23.24
C LEU A 11 -14.31 -55.81 24.15
N TRP A 12 -14.30 -55.44 25.41
CA TRP A 12 -13.52 -56.11 26.42
C TRP A 12 -14.30 -56.24 27.75
N MET A 13 -13.91 -57.22 28.57
CA MET A 13 -14.38 -57.44 29.94
C MET A 13 -13.16 -57.46 30.85
N TYR A 14 -13.27 -56.92 32.02
CA TYR A 14 -12.23 -57.02 33.05
C TYR A 14 -12.76 -57.74 34.26
N ASP A 15 -12.13 -58.86 34.61
CA ASP A 15 -12.41 -59.59 35.82
C ASP A 15 -11.62 -59.03 36.99
N ILE A 16 -12.31 -58.50 38.01
CA ILE A 16 -11.73 -57.79 39.13
C ILE A 16 -10.96 -58.76 40.02
N GLU A 17 -11.42 -60.02 40.21
CA GLU A 17 -10.76 -60.99 41.06
C GLU A 17 -9.49 -61.56 40.40
N GLU A 18 -9.60 -61.96 39.14
CA GLU A 18 -8.45 -62.48 38.37
C GLU A 18 -7.47 -61.39 37.92
N GLN A 19 -7.88 -60.15 37.93
CA GLN A 19 -7.13 -58.95 37.42
C GLN A 19 -6.71 -59.12 35.96
N VAL A 20 -7.63 -59.60 35.12
CA VAL A 20 -7.37 -59.85 33.70
C VAL A 20 -8.43 -59.19 32.84
N PHE A 21 -7.99 -58.61 31.72
CA PHE A 21 -8.84 -58.23 30.62
C PHE A 21 -9.11 -59.44 29.74
N VAL A 22 -10.34 -59.66 29.37
CA VAL A 22 -10.76 -60.65 28.37
C VAL A 22 -11.31 -59.90 27.17
N THR A 23 -10.79 -60.13 26.00
CA THR A 23 -11.22 -59.41 24.81
C THR A 23 -11.32 -60.34 23.59
N ASN A 24 -12.22 -60.03 22.68
CA ASN A 24 -12.40 -60.80 21.47
C ASN A 24 -11.28 -60.53 20.47
N SER A 25 -10.53 -61.59 20.08
CA SER A 25 -9.33 -61.50 19.27
C SER A 25 -9.57 -61.00 17.82
N LEU A 26 -10.78 -61.09 17.30
CA LEU A 26 -11.10 -60.66 15.93
C LEU A 26 -10.84 -59.17 15.66
N GLN A 27 -10.94 -58.36 16.69
CA GLN A 27 -10.74 -56.88 16.58
C GLN A 27 -9.31 -56.45 16.86
N LEU A 28 -8.52 -57.30 17.53
CA LEU A 28 -7.12 -57.01 17.90
C LEU A 28 -6.10 -57.45 16.83
N LYS A 29 -6.55 -58.02 15.67
CA LYS A 29 -5.67 -58.40 14.58
C LYS A 29 -4.75 -57.27 14.05
N GLY A 30 -5.15 -56.05 14.29
CA GLY A 30 -4.32 -54.87 14.00
C GLY A 30 -3.40 -54.45 15.16
N ILE A 31 -3.63 -54.90 16.38
CA ILE A 31 -2.96 -54.45 17.61
C ILE A 31 -2.04 -55.53 18.20
N TYR A 32 -2.48 -56.81 18.15
CA TYR A 32 -1.67 -57.95 18.64
C TYR A 32 -1.46 -58.97 17.51
N ARG A 33 -0.26 -59.35 17.28
CA ARG A 33 0.17 -60.18 16.12
C ARG A 33 0.15 -61.68 16.38
N GLU A 34 -0.22 -62.15 17.57
CA GLU A 34 -0.11 -63.54 17.96
C GLU A 34 -1.46 -64.22 18.20
N THR A 35 -1.65 -65.34 17.46
CA THR A 35 -2.57 -66.49 17.59
C THR A 35 -4.04 -66.28 17.83
N LEU A 36 -4.81 -66.92 16.97
CA LEU A 36 -6.26 -67.10 16.92
C LEU A 36 -6.83 -67.97 18.07
N GLU A 37 -6.76 -67.50 19.30
CA GLU A 37 -7.58 -68.04 20.38
C GLU A 37 -8.69 -67.05 20.75
N TRP A 38 -9.88 -67.52 20.96
CA TRP A 38 -11.11 -66.75 21.05
C TRP A 38 -11.22 -65.86 22.32
N ASP A 39 -10.36 -66.10 23.32
CA ASP A 39 -10.31 -65.33 24.54
C ASP A 39 -8.85 -64.96 24.91
N LEU A 40 -8.43 -63.80 24.42
CA LEU A 40 -7.16 -63.27 24.84
C LEU A 40 -7.27 -62.71 26.25
N LYS A 41 -6.62 -63.35 27.23
CA LYS A 41 -6.47 -62.90 28.60
C LYS A 41 -5.25 -61.98 28.73
N ILE A 42 -5.44 -60.71 29.05
CA ILE A 42 -4.38 -59.69 29.20
C ILE A 42 -4.32 -59.30 30.70
N PRO A 43 -3.23 -59.63 31.44
CA PRO A 43 -3.06 -59.20 32.79
C PRO A 43 -3.06 -57.67 32.89
N MET A 44 -3.65 -57.11 33.95
CA MET A 44 -3.73 -55.66 34.23
C MET A 44 -2.36 -54.98 34.15
N ILE A 45 -1.30 -55.65 34.63
CA ILE A 45 0.08 -55.12 34.57
C ILE A 45 0.57 -54.87 33.13
N LYS A 46 0.22 -55.76 32.17
CA LYS A 46 0.58 -55.59 30.76
C LYS A 46 -0.17 -54.42 30.15
N PHE A 47 -1.44 -54.24 30.51
CA PHE A 47 -2.24 -53.08 30.07
C PHE A 47 -1.61 -51.78 30.57
N TYR A 48 -1.26 -51.66 31.86
CA TYR A 48 -0.62 -50.48 32.43
C TYR A 48 0.75 -50.17 31.81
N ASN A 49 1.55 -51.18 31.53
CA ASN A 49 2.85 -51.02 30.90
C ASN A 49 2.77 -50.49 29.46
N ALA A 50 1.67 -50.76 28.78
CA ALA A 50 1.42 -50.20 27.46
C ALA A 50 1.02 -48.72 27.47
N ILE A 51 0.58 -48.20 28.63
CA ILE A 51 0.14 -46.79 28.73
C ILE A 51 1.35 -45.89 28.79
N HIS A 52 1.25 -44.73 28.08
CA HIS A 52 2.26 -43.69 28.12
C HIS A 52 2.54 -43.25 29.58
N PRO A 53 3.80 -43.09 30.00
CA PRO A 53 4.15 -42.74 31.39
C PRO A 53 3.34 -41.62 32.00
N ASP A 54 3.15 -40.50 31.25
CA ASP A 54 2.39 -39.33 31.75
C ASP A 54 0.91 -39.62 31.99
N ASP A 55 0.34 -40.61 31.31
CA ASP A 55 -1.11 -40.93 31.38
C ASP A 55 -1.39 -42.00 32.47
N ARG A 56 -0.39 -42.72 32.99
CA ARG A 56 -0.53 -43.87 33.87
C ARG A 56 -1.26 -43.55 35.16
N GLU A 57 -0.87 -42.48 35.84
CA GLU A 57 -1.48 -42.12 37.12
C GLU A 57 -2.95 -41.76 36.96
N ARG A 58 -3.28 -40.96 35.95
CA ARG A 58 -4.64 -40.58 35.64
C ARG A 58 -5.51 -41.79 35.27
N VAL A 59 -5.01 -42.67 34.41
CA VAL A 59 -5.73 -43.88 33.97
C VAL A 59 -5.95 -44.81 35.17
N ALA A 60 -4.93 -45.02 36.04
CA ALA A 60 -5.06 -45.81 37.24
C ALA A 60 -6.13 -45.27 38.19
N LYS A 61 -6.19 -43.98 38.39
CA LYS A 61 -7.20 -43.32 39.23
C LYS A 61 -8.63 -43.52 38.69
N GLU A 62 -8.83 -43.36 37.42
CA GLU A 62 -10.16 -43.56 36.77
C GLU A 62 -10.65 -45.01 36.87
N PHE A 63 -9.76 -45.98 36.56
CA PHE A 63 -10.09 -47.41 36.73
C PHE A 63 -10.35 -47.78 38.18
N ASN A 64 -9.55 -47.32 39.14
CA ASN A 64 -9.75 -47.59 40.57
C ASN A 64 -11.08 -47.01 41.10
N ASN A 65 -11.49 -45.85 40.60
CA ASN A 65 -12.79 -45.26 40.95
C ASN A 65 -13.96 -46.15 40.45
N LEU A 66 -13.88 -46.70 39.24
CA LEU A 66 -14.84 -47.60 38.68
C LEU A 66 -14.87 -48.95 39.42
N ILE A 67 -13.70 -49.58 39.68
CA ILE A 67 -13.56 -50.85 40.41
C ILE A 67 -14.14 -50.76 41.81
N ARG A 68 -13.91 -49.63 42.51
CA ARG A 68 -14.43 -49.39 43.87
C ARG A 68 -15.90 -48.97 43.92
N GLY A 69 -16.59 -48.90 42.76
CA GLY A 69 -17.98 -48.46 42.68
C GLY A 69 -18.23 -46.98 43.01
N LYS A 70 -17.15 -46.15 43.03
CA LYS A 70 -17.29 -44.69 43.24
C LYS A 70 -17.95 -43.99 42.07
N VAL A 71 -17.81 -44.54 40.90
CA VAL A 71 -18.45 -44.10 39.65
C VAL A 71 -19.01 -45.34 38.93
N TYR A 72 -20.14 -45.20 38.27
CA TYR A 72 -20.81 -46.30 37.55
C TYR A 72 -20.26 -46.46 36.14
N ARG A 73 -19.74 -45.39 35.56
CA ARG A 73 -19.22 -45.35 34.18
C ARG A 73 -18.03 -44.42 34.08
N ILE A 74 -17.08 -44.81 33.23
CA ILE A 74 -15.93 -43.97 32.88
C ILE A 74 -15.85 -43.84 31.37
N ARG A 75 -15.45 -42.67 30.86
CA ARG A 75 -15.07 -42.42 29.47
C ARG A 75 -13.91 -41.46 29.45
N PHE A 76 -12.78 -41.88 28.92
CA PHE A 76 -11.60 -41.04 28.79
C PHE A 76 -10.66 -41.53 27.70
N THR A 77 -9.72 -40.68 27.32
CA THR A 77 -8.72 -40.95 26.30
C THR A 77 -7.33 -40.99 26.91
N PHE A 78 -6.45 -41.82 26.39
CA PHE A 78 -5.04 -41.89 26.78
C PHE A 78 -4.18 -42.41 25.66
N ARG A 79 -2.88 -42.27 25.76
CA ARG A 79 -1.88 -42.78 24.83
C ARG A 79 -1.43 -44.17 25.24
N ALA A 80 -1.43 -45.12 24.33
CA ALA A 80 -0.98 -46.49 24.58
C ALA A 80 -0.20 -47.07 23.40
N ASP A 81 0.82 -47.86 23.71
CA ASP A 81 1.57 -48.68 22.76
C ASP A 81 1.42 -50.16 23.10
N PHE A 82 0.35 -50.75 22.65
CA PHE A 82 0.07 -52.14 22.89
C PHE A 82 0.97 -53.09 22.07
N ARG A 83 1.78 -52.57 21.14
CA ARG A 83 2.76 -53.37 20.36
C ARG A 83 4.18 -53.29 20.90
N HIS A 84 4.41 -52.47 21.92
CA HIS A 84 5.74 -52.18 22.49
C HIS A 84 6.79 -51.80 21.45
N CYS A 85 6.39 -51.05 20.43
CA CYS A 85 7.26 -50.59 19.34
C CYS A 85 7.73 -49.11 19.49
N GLY A 86 7.42 -48.48 20.59
CA GLY A 86 7.76 -47.08 20.85
C GLY A 86 6.80 -46.09 20.22
N ASN A 87 5.74 -46.56 19.56
CA ASN A 87 4.76 -45.72 18.89
C ASN A 87 3.43 -45.66 19.64
N TYR A 88 3.24 -44.70 20.47
CA TYR A 88 2.00 -44.49 21.23
C TYR A 88 0.88 -43.94 20.35
N LYS A 89 -0.29 -44.59 20.45
CA LYS A 89 -1.54 -44.18 19.76
C LYS A 89 -2.57 -43.71 20.76
N TRP A 90 -3.41 -42.75 20.33
CA TRP A 90 -4.54 -42.32 21.13
C TRP A 90 -5.65 -43.38 21.12
N VAL A 91 -6.08 -43.75 22.30
CA VAL A 91 -7.14 -44.71 22.56
C VAL A 91 -8.21 -44.07 23.41
N GLU A 92 -9.47 -44.24 23.02
CA GLU A 92 -10.63 -43.93 23.87
C GLU A 92 -11.16 -45.21 24.49
N ILE A 93 -11.40 -45.15 25.80
CA ILE A 93 -12.07 -46.19 26.56
C ILE A 93 -13.40 -45.67 27.08
N ASN A 94 -14.40 -46.55 27.03
CA ASN A 94 -15.72 -46.35 27.64
C ASN A 94 -16.06 -47.65 28.40
N ALA A 95 -16.20 -47.56 29.72
CA ALA A 95 -16.39 -48.72 30.59
C ALA A 95 -17.47 -48.48 31.62
N LEU A 96 -18.13 -49.53 32.02
CA LEU A 96 -19.11 -49.54 33.09
C LEU A 96 -18.99 -50.81 33.93
N GLN A 97 -19.49 -50.77 35.15
CA GLN A 97 -19.58 -51.93 36.01
C GLN A 97 -20.79 -52.78 35.57
N GLU A 98 -20.57 -54.10 35.45
CA GLU A 98 -21.65 -55.04 35.08
C GLU A 98 -22.56 -55.21 36.31
N GLU A 99 -23.87 -55.17 36.08
CA GLU A 99 -24.88 -55.48 37.09
C GLU A 99 -25.48 -56.87 36.81
N ASP A 100 -25.73 -57.66 37.85
CA ASP A 100 -26.55 -58.86 37.70
C ASP A 100 -28.04 -58.47 37.58
N GLY A 101 -28.89 -59.41 37.18
CA GLY A 101 -30.35 -59.17 37.08
C GLY A 101 -31.03 -58.82 38.40
N THR A 102 -30.34 -58.74 39.53
CA THR A 102 -30.79 -58.31 40.84
C THR A 102 -30.28 -56.94 41.27
N HIS A 103 -29.70 -56.18 40.36
CA HIS A 103 -29.05 -54.88 40.60
C HIS A 103 -27.85 -54.92 41.58
N LYS A 104 -27.22 -56.10 41.74
CA LYS A 104 -25.94 -56.20 42.46
C LYS A 104 -24.80 -56.09 41.46
N ASN A 105 -23.80 -55.28 41.83
CA ASN A 105 -22.57 -55.18 41.04
C ASN A 105 -21.89 -56.56 40.98
N THR A 106 -21.61 -57.04 39.79
CA THR A 106 -20.76 -58.17 39.55
C THR A 106 -19.29 -57.82 39.76
N ASN A 107 -18.40 -58.81 39.97
CA ASN A 107 -16.96 -58.58 39.97
C ASN A 107 -16.36 -58.33 38.59
N ARG A 108 -17.19 -57.74 37.67
CA ARG A 108 -16.78 -57.53 36.29
C ARG A 108 -17.04 -56.14 35.78
N LEU A 109 -16.11 -55.59 34.97
CA LEU A 109 -16.32 -54.41 34.18
C LEU A 109 -16.50 -54.77 32.71
N ILE A 110 -17.37 -54.07 32.01
CA ILE A 110 -17.56 -54.24 30.57
C ILE A 110 -17.22 -52.89 29.90
N GLY A 111 -16.46 -52.96 28.81
CA GLY A 111 -16.09 -51.75 28.15
C GLY A 111 -15.80 -51.93 26.65
N THR A 112 -15.68 -50.81 26.00
CA THR A 112 -15.24 -50.70 24.62
C THR A 112 -13.97 -49.83 24.53
N SER A 113 -13.11 -50.15 23.60
CA SER A 113 -11.98 -49.27 23.27
C SER A 113 -11.86 -49.11 21.76
N CYS A 114 -11.49 -47.91 21.32
CA CYS A 114 -11.21 -47.62 19.93
C CYS A 114 -9.99 -46.71 19.79
N SER A 115 -9.26 -46.89 18.68
CA SER A 115 -8.18 -45.95 18.35
C SER A 115 -8.80 -44.67 17.78
N ILE A 116 -8.45 -43.55 18.37
CA ILE A 116 -8.81 -42.20 17.90
C ILE A 116 -7.58 -41.46 17.35
N ASP A 117 -6.53 -42.18 17.02
CA ASP A 117 -5.25 -41.62 16.57
C ASP A 117 -5.42 -40.80 15.28
N ASP A 118 -6.17 -41.34 14.32
CA ASP A 118 -6.46 -40.65 13.06
C ASP A 118 -7.26 -39.36 13.31
N TYR A 119 -8.21 -39.40 14.23
CA TYR A 119 -8.99 -38.20 14.62
C TYR A 119 -8.09 -37.14 15.26
N LYS A 120 -7.25 -37.56 16.20
CA LYS A 120 -6.32 -36.65 16.90
C LYS A 120 -5.28 -36.04 15.97
N ARG A 121 -4.79 -36.81 15.00
CA ARG A 121 -3.88 -36.29 13.96
C ARG A 121 -4.57 -35.27 13.08
N LEU A 122 -5.79 -35.57 12.65
CA LEU A 122 -6.59 -34.64 11.83
C LEU A 122 -6.91 -33.35 12.60
N GLU A 123 -7.30 -33.46 13.87
CA GLU A 123 -7.56 -32.31 14.74
C GLU A 123 -6.33 -31.42 14.89
N THR A 124 -5.14 -32.02 15.10
CA THR A 124 -3.87 -31.28 15.19
C THR A 124 -3.54 -30.62 13.84
N SER A 125 -3.60 -31.36 12.74
CA SER A 125 -3.33 -30.80 11.41
C SER A 125 -4.28 -29.64 11.05
N LEU A 126 -5.56 -29.77 11.40
CA LEU A 126 -6.53 -28.70 11.17
C LEU A 126 -6.23 -27.47 12.00
N ARG A 127 -5.84 -27.67 13.28
CA ARG A 127 -5.44 -26.56 14.15
C ARG A 127 -4.21 -25.84 13.61
N ASP A 128 -3.17 -26.63 13.25
CA ASP A 128 -1.90 -26.09 12.74
C ASP A 128 -2.11 -25.34 11.42
N ALA A 129 -2.93 -25.89 10.50
CA ALA A 129 -3.30 -25.22 9.25
C ALA A 129 -4.10 -23.92 9.50
N LYS A 130 -4.99 -23.92 10.51
CA LYS A 130 -5.74 -22.72 10.88
C LYS A 130 -4.82 -21.63 11.44
N GLU A 131 -3.89 -22.01 12.31
CA GLU A 131 -2.92 -21.09 12.90
C GLU A 131 -2.00 -20.47 11.82
N GLU A 132 -1.51 -21.30 10.87
CA GLU A 132 -0.72 -20.82 9.73
C GLU A 132 -1.52 -19.86 8.84
N LEU A 133 -2.79 -20.17 8.58
CA LEU A 133 -3.69 -19.29 7.81
C LEU A 133 -3.92 -17.95 8.51
N GLU A 134 -4.13 -17.95 9.83
CA GLU A 134 -4.33 -16.73 10.63
C GLU A 134 -3.07 -15.85 10.61
N ILE A 135 -1.87 -16.43 10.76
CA ILE A 135 -0.59 -15.73 10.66
C ILE A 135 -0.42 -15.13 9.26
N THR A 136 -0.67 -15.91 8.23
CA THR A 136 -0.52 -15.49 6.83
C THR A 136 -1.48 -14.34 6.50
N ASN A 137 -2.74 -14.44 6.92
CA ASN A 137 -3.74 -13.38 6.72
C ASN A 137 -3.37 -12.10 7.47
N SER A 138 -2.91 -12.20 8.72
CA SER A 138 -2.45 -11.05 9.50
C SER A 138 -1.24 -10.36 8.86
N SER A 139 -0.28 -11.15 8.38
CA SER A 139 0.90 -10.64 7.67
C SER A 139 0.50 -9.93 6.36
N LEU A 140 -0.39 -10.54 5.57
CA LEU A 140 -0.89 -9.96 4.32
C LEU A 140 -1.62 -8.63 4.58
N SER A 141 -2.51 -8.59 5.57
CA SER A 141 -3.22 -7.36 5.95
C SER A 141 -2.26 -6.26 6.37
N SER A 142 -1.21 -6.60 7.12
CA SER A 142 -0.18 -5.64 7.53
C SER A 142 0.60 -5.08 6.33
N VAL A 143 0.98 -5.93 5.37
CA VAL A 143 1.68 -5.50 4.15
C VAL A 143 0.79 -4.60 3.28
N LEU A 144 -0.48 -4.96 3.10
CA LEU A 144 -1.44 -4.16 2.34
C LEU A 144 -1.67 -2.79 2.99
N SER A 145 -1.77 -2.74 4.32
CA SER A 145 -1.89 -1.49 5.08
C SER A 145 -0.65 -0.59 4.92
N LEU A 146 0.56 -1.16 5.03
CA LEU A 146 1.81 -0.42 4.80
C LEU A 146 1.95 0.10 3.36
N ALA A 147 1.44 -0.63 2.39
CA ALA A 147 1.41 -0.23 0.99
C ALA A 147 0.25 0.72 0.66
N HIS A 148 -0.59 1.08 1.63
CA HIS A 148 -1.82 1.86 1.45
C HIS A 148 -2.74 1.27 0.38
N VAL A 149 -2.75 -0.06 0.24
CA VAL A 149 -3.63 -0.80 -0.66
C VAL A 149 -4.85 -1.25 0.12
N LEU A 150 -6.02 -0.88 -0.35
CA LEU A 150 -7.31 -1.17 0.25
C LEU A 150 -8.00 -2.27 -0.56
N PRO A 151 -7.95 -3.54 -0.12
CA PRO A 151 -8.68 -4.62 -0.76
C PRO A 151 -10.18 -4.45 -0.53
N TRP A 152 -10.95 -4.78 -1.55
CA TRP A 152 -12.40 -4.76 -1.50
C TRP A 152 -12.98 -5.93 -2.29
N ASP A 153 -14.18 -6.32 -1.91
CA ASP A 153 -15.01 -7.23 -2.68
C ASP A 153 -16.39 -6.61 -2.95
N CYS A 154 -17.06 -7.12 -3.98
CA CYS A 154 -18.42 -6.75 -4.31
C CYS A 154 -19.27 -8.01 -4.51
N ASP A 155 -20.30 -8.14 -3.70
CA ASP A 155 -21.35 -9.12 -3.91
C ASP A 155 -22.33 -8.60 -4.95
N VAL A 156 -22.30 -9.20 -6.13
CA VAL A 156 -23.09 -8.74 -7.29
C VAL A 156 -24.60 -8.90 -7.06
N PRO A 157 -25.11 -10.01 -6.49
CA PRO A 157 -26.51 -10.15 -6.20
C PRO A 157 -27.09 -9.07 -5.30
N SER A 158 -26.37 -8.64 -4.28
CA SER A 158 -26.81 -7.58 -3.36
C SER A 158 -26.37 -6.18 -3.76
N LEU A 159 -25.53 -6.04 -4.80
CA LEU A 159 -24.90 -4.79 -5.23
C LEU A 159 -24.23 -4.06 -4.07
N THR A 160 -23.40 -4.79 -3.32
CA THR A 160 -22.76 -4.28 -2.11
C THR A 160 -21.27 -4.51 -2.15
N PHE A 161 -20.51 -3.44 -2.00
CA PHE A 161 -19.06 -3.50 -1.74
C PHE A 161 -18.82 -3.83 -0.27
N SER A 162 -17.76 -4.60 0.00
CA SER A 162 -17.20 -4.78 1.33
C SER A 162 -15.70 -4.56 1.34
N CYS A 163 -15.15 -4.07 2.46
CA CYS A 163 -13.72 -3.95 2.70
C CYS A 163 -13.42 -4.06 4.20
N ASP A 164 -12.20 -4.51 4.53
CA ASP A 164 -11.77 -4.74 5.91
C ASP A 164 -11.27 -3.47 6.62
N TYR A 165 -11.18 -2.35 5.92
CA TYR A 165 -10.63 -1.11 6.45
C TYR A 165 -11.67 -0.03 6.52
N ASP A 166 -11.67 0.74 7.63
CA ASP A 166 -12.55 1.90 7.82
C ASP A 166 -12.10 3.07 6.93
N ILE A 167 -12.37 2.94 5.64
CA ILE A 167 -12.14 4.00 4.66
C ILE A 167 -13.22 5.09 4.84
N TYR A 168 -14.35 4.70 5.38
CA TYR A 168 -15.53 5.53 5.56
C TYR A 168 -15.70 5.85 7.05
N HIS A 169 -14.81 6.62 7.66
CA HIS A 169 -14.95 7.15 9.04
C HIS A 169 -16.21 8.01 9.21
N HIS A 170 -17.35 7.52 8.78
CA HIS A 170 -18.60 8.25 8.85
C HIS A 170 -19.64 7.53 9.68
N GLU A 171 -20.38 8.33 10.46
CA GLU A 171 -21.60 7.93 11.19
C GLU A 171 -22.66 7.27 10.30
N ASP A 172 -22.56 7.39 8.97
CA ASP A 172 -23.39 6.77 7.94
C ASP A 172 -22.81 5.49 7.33
N ALA A 173 -21.66 4.98 7.77
CA ALA A 173 -21.17 3.68 7.34
C ALA A 173 -22.20 2.63 7.78
N LEU A 174 -22.98 2.15 6.83
CA LEU A 174 -23.95 1.10 7.01
C LEU A 174 -23.22 -0.14 7.56
N PHE A 175 -23.20 -0.25 8.88
CA PHE A 175 -22.89 -1.45 9.64
C PHE A 175 -21.51 -2.08 9.43
N ALA A 176 -20.59 -1.83 10.35
CA ALA A 176 -19.49 -2.75 10.59
C ALA A 176 -20.07 -4.04 11.17
N ILE A 177 -20.11 -5.10 10.37
CA ILE A 177 -20.46 -6.45 10.81
C ILE A 177 -19.15 -7.24 10.72
N ASP A 178 -18.70 -7.83 11.82
CA ASP A 178 -17.50 -8.66 11.91
C ASP A 178 -16.21 -7.98 11.37
N GLY A 179 -16.04 -6.68 11.60
CA GLY A 179 -14.84 -5.93 11.17
C GLY A 179 -14.81 -5.55 9.68
N LYS A 180 -15.90 -5.75 8.95
CA LYS A 180 -16.06 -5.36 7.55
C LYS A 180 -17.03 -4.20 7.41
N TYR A 181 -16.69 -3.29 6.49
CA TYR A 181 -17.54 -2.18 6.08
C TYR A 181 -18.26 -2.50 4.78
N TYR A 182 -19.52 -2.14 4.72
CA TYR A 182 -20.39 -2.41 3.57
C TYR A 182 -20.92 -1.11 2.96
N CYS A 183 -20.87 -0.99 1.64
CA CYS A 183 -21.40 0.15 0.91
C CYS A 183 -22.15 -0.30 -0.35
N LYS A 184 -23.36 0.24 -0.60
CA LYS A 184 -24.06 -0.01 -1.86
C LYS A 184 -23.31 0.60 -3.03
N VAL A 185 -23.26 -0.14 -4.16
CA VAL A 185 -22.60 0.30 -5.41
C VAL A 185 -23.08 1.69 -5.83
N GLU A 186 -24.38 1.97 -5.77
CA GLU A 186 -24.93 3.29 -6.17
C GLU A 186 -24.47 4.42 -5.23
N LYS A 187 -24.37 4.17 -3.92
CA LYS A 187 -23.83 5.15 -2.96
C LYS A 187 -22.36 5.45 -3.26
N TYR A 188 -21.60 4.41 -3.57
CA TYR A 188 -20.21 4.56 -3.98
C TYR A 188 -20.07 5.38 -5.28
N ILE A 189 -20.85 5.07 -6.32
CA ILE A 189 -20.83 5.82 -7.58
C ILE A 189 -21.15 7.30 -7.35
N ASN A 190 -22.05 7.62 -6.43
CA ASN A 190 -22.40 8.99 -6.10
C ASN A 190 -21.27 9.77 -5.38
N SER A 191 -20.31 9.08 -4.73
CA SER A 191 -19.11 9.70 -4.17
C SER A 191 -18.04 10.05 -5.21
N ILE A 192 -18.16 9.56 -6.43
CA ILE A 192 -17.25 9.85 -7.53
C ILE A 192 -17.50 11.27 -8.05
N HIS A 193 -16.42 12.00 -8.39
CA HIS A 193 -16.50 13.33 -8.98
C HIS A 193 -17.38 13.31 -10.25
N PRO A 194 -18.23 14.32 -10.46
CA PRO A 194 -19.18 14.36 -11.59
C PRO A 194 -18.57 14.03 -12.96
N ASP A 195 -17.35 14.50 -13.22
CA ASP A 195 -16.66 14.29 -14.52
C ASP A 195 -16.34 12.81 -14.82
N TYR A 196 -16.19 11.97 -13.78
CA TYR A 196 -15.87 10.56 -13.92
C TYR A 196 -17.07 9.64 -13.66
N ARG A 197 -18.16 10.17 -13.11
CA ARG A 197 -19.28 9.39 -12.56
C ARG A 197 -20.00 8.59 -13.64
N GLU A 198 -20.27 9.17 -14.80
CA GLU A 198 -20.96 8.50 -15.89
C GLU A 198 -20.10 7.37 -16.46
N HIS A 199 -18.84 7.67 -16.77
CA HIS A 199 -17.87 6.66 -17.23
C HIS A 199 -17.76 5.49 -16.25
N MET A 200 -17.59 5.76 -14.96
CA MET A 200 -17.47 4.71 -13.95
C MET A 200 -18.75 3.91 -13.75
N ARG A 201 -19.92 4.54 -13.91
CA ARG A 201 -21.21 3.83 -13.92
C ARG A 201 -21.26 2.81 -15.05
N ASP A 202 -20.82 3.18 -16.23
CA ASP A 202 -20.78 2.28 -17.39
C ASP A 202 -19.79 1.14 -17.17
N VAL A 203 -18.58 1.44 -16.68
CA VAL A 203 -17.57 0.42 -16.32
C VAL A 203 -18.13 -0.60 -15.33
N PHE A 204 -18.80 -0.16 -14.26
CA PHE A 204 -19.41 -1.06 -13.29
C PHE A 204 -20.58 -1.83 -13.89
N ASN A 205 -21.43 -1.23 -14.69
CA ASN A 205 -22.53 -1.92 -15.36
C ASN A 205 -22.03 -3.01 -16.31
N GLU A 206 -20.96 -2.75 -17.06
CA GLU A 206 -20.32 -3.77 -17.92
C GLU A 206 -19.73 -4.92 -17.11
N LEU A 207 -19.09 -4.61 -15.97
CA LEU A 207 -18.50 -5.60 -15.09
C LEU A 207 -19.61 -6.47 -14.42
N LEU A 208 -20.63 -5.83 -13.87
CA LEU A 208 -21.77 -6.49 -13.23
C LEU A 208 -22.58 -7.34 -14.22
N SER A 209 -22.67 -6.95 -15.49
CA SER A 209 -23.34 -7.72 -16.54
C SER A 209 -22.47 -8.83 -17.13
N GLY A 210 -21.18 -8.90 -16.80
CA GLY A 210 -20.24 -9.86 -17.35
C GLY A 210 -19.72 -9.53 -18.75
N LYS A 211 -20.03 -8.34 -19.29
CA LYS A 211 -19.47 -7.86 -20.57
C LYS A 211 -17.99 -7.54 -20.45
N ARG A 212 -17.56 -7.10 -19.26
CA ARG A 212 -16.17 -6.82 -18.92
C ARG A 212 -15.74 -7.78 -17.80
N LYS A 213 -14.50 -8.28 -17.85
CA LYS A 213 -13.97 -9.19 -16.83
C LYS A 213 -13.15 -8.49 -15.75
N GLU A 214 -12.53 -7.37 -16.12
CA GLU A 214 -11.63 -6.60 -15.26
C GLU A 214 -11.68 -5.11 -15.61
N PHE A 215 -11.27 -4.25 -14.69
CA PHE A 215 -11.08 -2.82 -14.93
C PHE A 215 -9.90 -2.29 -14.13
N HIS A 216 -9.34 -1.18 -14.62
CA HIS A 216 -8.29 -0.42 -13.97
C HIS A 216 -8.47 1.05 -14.34
N GLU A 217 -8.89 1.88 -13.38
CA GLU A 217 -9.26 3.27 -13.62
C GLU A 217 -8.70 4.19 -12.54
N GLU A 218 -8.30 5.41 -12.93
CA GLU A 218 -7.90 6.47 -12.02
C GLU A 218 -8.94 7.60 -12.08
N TYR A 219 -9.50 7.95 -10.93
CA TYR A 219 -10.52 8.98 -10.84
C TYR A 219 -10.57 9.63 -9.47
N LEU A 220 -11.31 10.74 -9.38
CA LEU A 220 -11.53 11.50 -8.17
C LEU A 220 -12.74 10.97 -7.40
N VAL A 221 -12.57 10.77 -6.11
CA VAL A 221 -13.64 10.37 -5.20
C VAL A 221 -13.55 11.20 -3.91
N HIS A 222 -14.68 11.52 -3.31
CA HIS A 222 -14.68 12.02 -1.95
C HIS A 222 -15.26 10.97 -1.01
N TRP A 223 -14.48 10.69 0.04
CA TRP A 223 -14.87 9.70 1.05
C TRP A 223 -15.78 10.30 2.12
N TYR A 224 -15.78 11.64 2.27
CA TYR A 224 -16.46 12.38 3.33
C TYR A 224 -17.17 13.60 2.75
N ASN A 225 -18.37 13.90 3.22
CA ASN A 225 -19.21 14.99 2.70
C ASN A 225 -18.59 16.39 2.77
N ASP A 226 -17.53 16.60 3.59
CA ASP A 226 -16.91 17.90 3.85
C ASP A 226 -15.44 18.02 3.43
N ARG A 227 -14.91 17.03 2.67
CA ARG A 227 -13.50 17.01 2.28
C ARG A 227 -13.30 17.18 0.78
N GLU A 228 -12.07 17.57 0.41
CA GLU A 228 -11.62 17.64 -0.96
C GLU A 228 -11.63 16.26 -1.63
N TYR A 229 -11.78 16.25 -2.94
CA TYR A 229 -11.67 15.04 -3.73
C TYR A 229 -10.25 14.47 -3.69
N GLU A 230 -10.14 13.17 -3.53
CA GLU A 230 -8.89 12.43 -3.58
C GLU A 230 -8.80 11.60 -4.85
N TRP A 231 -7.62 11.57 -5.45
CA TRP A 231 -7.34 10.66 -6.54
C TRP A 231 -7.17 9.25 -6.04
N ILE A 232 -7.90 8.33 -6.65
CA ILE A 232 -7.71 6.89 -6.41
C ILE A 232 -7.38 6.18 -7.71
N ASN A 233 -6.60 5.11 -7.58
CA ASN A 233 -6.44 4.08 -8.57
C ASN A 233 -7.24 2.88 -8.09
N LYS A 234 -8.30 2.51 -8.81
CA LYS A 234 -9.15 1.38 -8.48
C LYS A 234 -9.13 0.35 -9.59
N GLN A 235 -8.87 -0.89 -9.18
CA GLN A 235 -8.87 -2.04 -10.09
C GLN A 235 -9.69 -3.18 -9.51
N GLY A 236 -10.26 -3.99 -10.38
CA GLY A 236 -11.05 -5.14 -9.96
C GLY A 236 -11.28 -6.13 -11.08
N THR A 237 -11.54 -7.37 -10.69
CA THR A 237 -11.80 -8.50 -11.60
C THR A 237 -12.93 -9.36 -11.09
N VAL A 238 -13.65 -10.01 -12.00
CA VAL A 238 -14.67 -11.01 -11.63
C VAL A 238 -13.96 -12.25 -11.11
N TYR A 239 -14.19 -12.56 -9.82
CA TYR A 239 -13.57 -13.69 -9.13
C TYR A 239 -14.42 -14.96 -9.23
N GLU A 240 -15.74 -14.82 -9.07
CA GLU A 240 -16.66 -15.96 -9.05
C GLU A 240 -17.86 -15.69 -9.95
N TYR A 241 -18.33 -16.74 -10.63
CA TYR A 241 -19.52 -16.73 -11.44
C TYR A 241 -20.60 -17.63 -10.81
N ASP A 242 -21.85 -17.30 -11.01
CA ASP A 242 -22.97 -18.15 -10.61
C ASP A 242 -23.14 -19.34 -11.58
N ASN A 243 -24.08 -20.24 -11.25
CA ASN A 243 -24.36 -21.42 -12.07
C ASN A 243 -24.91 -21.07 -13.47
N THR A 244 -25.28 -19.81 -13.73
CA THR A 244 -25.76 -19.32 -15.04
C THR A 244 -24.67 -18.63 -15.85
N GLY A 245 -23.44 -18.54 -15.32
CA GLY A 245 -22.31 -17.86 -15.94
C GLY A 245 -22.32 -16.35 -15.76
N LYS A 246 -23.13 -15.80 -14.87
CA LYS A 246 -23.11 -14.37 -14.52
C LYS A 246 -22.15 -14.11 -13.36
N PRO A 247 -21.53 -12.93 -13.31
CA PRO A 247 -20.71 -12.54 -12.18
C PRO A 247 -21.47 -12.65 -10.85
N LYS A 248 -20.84 -13.29 -9.87
CA LYS A 248 -21.35 -13.43 -8.51
C LYS A 248 -20.56 -12.59 -7.53
N THR A 249 -19.23 -12.65 -7.64
CA THR A 249 -18.31 -11.93 -6.76
C THR A 249 -17.24 -11.24 -7.60
N ILE A 250 -17.00 -9.96 -7.31
CA ILE A 250 -15.91 -9.17 -7.89
C ILE A 250 -14.96 -8.84 -6.75
N ILE A 251 -13.66 -8.97 -6.99
CA ILE A 251 -12.61 -8.58 -6.03
C ILE A 251 -11.72 -7.52 -6.65
N GLY A 252 -11.13 -6.69 -5.80
CA GLY A 252 -10.22 -5.66 -6.28
C GLY A 252 -9.45 -4.95 -5.19
N SER A 253 -8.77 -3.91 -5.61
CA SER A 253 -8.04 -3.02 -4.70
C SER A 253 -8.21 -1.56 -5.09
N SER A 254 -8.04 -0.68 -4.10
CA SER A 254 -8.00 0.77 -4.28
C SER A 254 -6.75 1.31 -3.63
N ILE A 255 -6.10 2.28 -4.27
CA ILE A 255 -4.92 2.98 -3.75
C ILE A 255 -5.17 4.47 -3.88
N VAL A 256 -4.96 5.24 -2.81
CA VAL A 256 -4.97 6.70 -2.87
C VAL A 256 -3.69 7.16 -3.54
N ILE A 257 -3.82 7.92 -4.63
CA ILE A 257 -2.71 8.39 -5.46
C ILE A 257 -2.63 9.94 -5.54
N THR A 258 -3.28 10.64 -4.62
CA THR A 258 -3.36 12.11 -4.60
C THR A 258 -1.97 12.74 -4.54
N GLU A 259 -1.10 12.27 -3.64
CA GLU A 259 0.28 12.77 -3.53
C GLU A 259 1.07 12.53 -4.81
N ARG A 260 0.94 11.34 -5.42
CA ARG A 260 1.58 11.04 -6.69
C ARG A 260 1.14 12.01 -7.80
N LYS A 261 -0.17 12.24 -7.94
CA LYS A 261 -0.73 13.19 -8.92
C LYS A 261 -0.26 14.62 -8.68
N GLN A 262 -0.19 15.05 -7.42
CA GLN A 262 0.34 16.38 -7.07
C GLN A 262 1.83 16.51 -7.41
N MET A 263 2.62 15.47 -7.15
CA MET A 263 4.05 15.46 -7.51
C MET A 263 4.25 15.47 -9.02
N GLU A 264 3.48 14.67 -9.77
CA GLU A 264 3.50 14.65 -11.24
C GLU A 264 3.17 16.04 -11.81
N GLN A 265 2.16 16.71 -11.26
CA GLN A 265 1.76 18.06 -11.69
C GLN A 265 2.85 19.12 -11.36
N LYS A 266 3.44 19.06 -10.17
CA LYS A 266 4.56 19.94 -9.79
C LYS A 266 5.78 19.71 -10.69
N LEU A 267 6.10 18.46 -11.00
CA LEU A 267 7.20 18.11 -11.90
C LEU A 267 6.96 18.64 -13.31
N LEU A 268 5.73 18.48 -13.83
CA LEU A 268 5.36 18.98 -15.15
C LEU A 268 5.51 20.50 -15.19
N HIS A 269 4.98 21.21 -14.20
CA HIS A 269 5.10 22.67 -14.12
C HIS A 269 6.55 23.15 -14.01
N ALA A 270 7.37 22.50 -13.18
CA ALA A 270 8.80 22.82 -13.07
C ALA A 270 9.55 22.57 -14.39
N LYS A 271 9.19 21.50 -15.11
CA LYS A 271 9.74 21.21 -16.44
C LYS A 271 9.40 22.30 -17.44
N GLU A 272 8.11 22.70 -17.51
CA GLU A 272 7.66 23.77 -18.41
C GLU A 272 8.37 25.09 -18.12
N GLN A 273 8.54 25.46 -16.85
CA GLN A 273 9.29 26.65 -16.45
C GLN A 273 10.78 26.57 -16.86
N ALA A 274 11.40 25.39 -16.68
CA ALA A 274 12.80 25.20 -17.07
C ALA A 274 12.98 25.26 -18.59
N GLU A 275 12.07 24.67 -19.38
CA GLU A 275 12.08 24.71 -20.83
C GLU A 275 11.90 26.14 -21.35
N GLU A 276 10.97 26.92 -20.78
CA GLU A 276 10.76 28.32 -21.13
C GLU A 276 11.96 29.18 -20.77
N SER A 277 12.54 28.99 -19.57
CA SER A 277 13.79 29.67 -19.18
C SER A 277 14.94 29.38 -20.14
N ASN A 278 15.12 28.12 -20.55
CA ASN A 278 16.14 27.73 -21.53
C ASN A 278 15.88 28.35 -22.90
N ARG A 279 14.63 28.41 -23.34
CA ARG A 279 14.24 29.04 -24.61
C ARG A 279 14.56 30.53 -24.61
N LEU A 280 14.18 31.24 -23.53
CA LEU A 280 14.49 32.66 -23.37
C LEU A 280 15.99 32.91 -23.33
N LYS A 281 16.75 32.10 -22.59
CA LYS A 281 18.19 32.19 -22.52
C LYS A 281 18.88 31.98 -23.89
N SER A 282 18.40 31.00 -24.65
CA SER A 282 18.90 30.72 -25.99
C SER A 282 18.61 31.87 -26.98
N ALA A 283 17.37 32.39 -26.93
CA ALA A 283 16.99 33.55 -27.74
C ALA A 283 17.80 34.82 -27.36
N PHE A 284 18.02 35.03 -26.07
CA PHE A 284 18.86 36.14 -25.57
C PHE A 284 20.29 36.05 -26.13
N LEU A 285 20.94 34.87 -26.00
CA LEU A 285 22.29 34.68 -26.50
C LEU A 285 22.40 34.86 -28.03
N ALA A 286 21.38 34.39 -28.77
CA ALA A 286 21.34 34.59 -30.22
C ALA A 286 21.24 36.09 -30.58
N ASN A 287 20.34 36.83 -29.93
CA ASN A 287 20.15 38.25 -30.12
C ASN A 287 21.41 39.04 -29.72
N MET A 288 22.03 38.73 -28.58
CA MET A 288 23.25 39.36 -28.13
C MET A 288 24.40 39.15 -29.13
N SER A 289 24.53 37.92 -29.67
CA SER A 289 25.52 37.63 -30.69
C SER A 289 25.34 38.49 -31.94
N HIS A 290 24.08 38.77 -32.32
CA HIS A 290 23.76 39.60 -33.46
C HIS A 290 24.08 41.10 -33.19
N GLU A 291 23.64 41.57 -31.99
CA GLU A 291 23.87 42.97 -31.55
C GLU A 291 25.36 43.30 -31.38
N ILE A 292 26.20 42.36 -30.98
CA ILE A 292 27.65 42.49 -30.88
C ILE A 292 28.30 42.45 -32.26
N ARG A 293 27.83 41.59 -33.16
CA ARG A 293 28.45 41.41 -34.49
C ARG A 293 28.36 42.66 -35.37
N THR A 294 27.25 43.35 -35.32
CA THR A 294 26.95 44.52 -36.15
C THR A 294 27.97 45.67 -35.90
N PRO A 295 28.14 46.19 -34.68
CA PRO A 295 29.12 47.22 -34.41
C PRO A 295 30.56 46.74 -34.63
N LEU A 296 30.85 45.46 -34.31
CA LEU A 296 32.20 44.88 -34.51
C LEU A 296 32.57 44.86 -36.00
N ASN A 297 31.66 44.40 -36.87
CA ASN A 297 31.90 44.41 -38.34
C ASN A 297 32.07 45.83 -38.87
N SER A 298 31.33 46.81 -38.33
CA SER A 298 31.51 48.21 -38.67
C SER A 298 32.89 48.73 -38.26
N ILE A 299 33.36 48.43 -37.07
CA ILE A 299 34.68 48.81 -36.57
C ILE A 299 35.78 48.22 -37.49
N VAL A 300 35.71 46.91 -37.77
CA VAL A 300 36.66 46.20 -38.63
C VAL A 300 36.68 46.80 -40.03
N GLY A 301 35.49 46.90 -40.68
CA GLY A 301 35.42 47.40 -42.05
C GLY A 301 35.88 48.84 -42.22
N PHE A 302 35.49 49.75 -41.35
CA PHE A 302 35.95 51.12 -41.40
C PHE A 302 37.43 51.26 -40.98
N SER A 303 37.96 50.39 -40.16
CA SER A 303 39.39 50.38 -39.84
C SER A 303 40.23 49.96 -41.06
N GLU A 304 39.78 49.01 -41.89
CA GLU A 304 40.46 48.62 -43.15
C GLU A 304 40.42 49.74 -44.18
N ILE A 305 39.26 50.38 -44.33
CA ILE A 305 39.12 51.50 -45.28
C ILE A 305 39.98 52.70 -44.81
N LEU A 306 39.99 52.99 -43.49
CA LEU A 306 40.79 54.06 -42.92
C LEU A 306 42.32 53.92 -43.24
N ALA A 307 42.78 52.65 -43.32
CA ALA A 307 44.24 52.37 -43.58
C ALA A 307 44.67 52.75 -45.02
N ILE A 308 43.71 52.80 -45.97
CA ILE A 308 43.98 53.07 -47.39
C ILE A 308 43.49 54.45 -47.86
N THR A 309 42.70 55.19 -46.99
CA THR A 309 42.09 56.47 -47.33
C THR A 309 43.16 57.60 -47.15
N GLU A 310 43.37 58.38 -48.22
CA GLU A 310 44.30 59.54 -48.20
C GLU A 310 43.55 60.86 -47.88
N ASN A 311 42.27 60.93 -48.12
CA ASN A 311 41.41 62.11 -47.85
C ASN A 311 41.22 62.32 -46.36
N GLU A 312 41.71 63.45 -45.83
CA GLU A 312 41.67 63.77 -44.40
C GLU A 312 40.22 63.91 -43.85
N ALA A 313 39.34 64.50 -44.62
CA ALA A 313 37.91 64.66 -44.20
C ALA A 313 37.24 63.31 -44.06
N GLU A 314 37.44 62.39 -45.02
CA GLU A 314 36.88 61.02 -44.94
C GLU A 314 37.48 60.22 -43.77
N ARG A 315 38.75 60.37 -43.50
CA ARG A 315 39.46 59.76 -42.40
C ARG A 315 38.82 60.17 -41.05
N LEU A 316 38.52 61.43 -40.86
CA LEU A 316 37.92 61.97 -39.66
C LEU A 316 36.49 61.39 -39.53
N GLU A 317 35.71 61.23 -40.58
CA GLU A 317 34.42 60.57 -40.56
C GLU A 317 34.48 59.11 -40.19
N TYR A 318 35.42 58.33 -40.74
CA TYR A 318 35.60 56.90 -40.40
C TYR A 318 36.07 56.74 -38.95
N ILE A 319 36.93 57.58 -38.45
CA ILE A 319 37.31 57.59 -37.02
C ILE A 319 36.11 57.82 -36.11
N LYS A 320 35.19 58.74 -36.50
CA LYS A 320 33.97 59.01 -35.75
C LYS A 320 33.01 57.83 -35.76
N ILE A 321 32.90 57.12 -36.90
CA ILE A 321 32.05 55.92 -36.99
C ILE A 321 32.65 54.80 -36.14
N ILE A 322 33.94 54.54 -36.17
CA ILE A 322 34.64 53.56 -35.37
C ILE A 322 34.45 53.88 -33.87
N LYS A 323 34.62 55.12 -33.44
CA LYS A 323 34.46 55.55 -32.06
C LYS A 323 33.04 55.37 -31.54
N ASN A 324 32.02 55.68 -32.38
CA ASN A 324 30.64 55.54 -32.02
C ASN A 324 30.27 54.04 -31.86
N ASN A 325 30.70 53.15 -32.77
CA ASN A 325 30.44 51.73 -32.69
C ASN A 325 31.20 51.08 -31.52
N ASN A 326 32.39 51.56 -31.17
CA ASN A 326 33.11 51.10 -30.00
C ASN A 326 32.36 51.46 -28.68
N ASN A 327 31.86 52.69 -28.58
CA ASN A 327 31.06 53.11 -27.42
C ASN A 327 29.78 52.26 -27.33
N LEU A 328 29.09 52.00 -28.43
CA LEU A 328 27.92 51.11 -28.46
C LEU A 328 28.25 49.68 -27.96
N LEU A 329 29.39 49.14 -28.42
CA LEU A 329 29.84 47.81 -28.01
C LEU A 329 30.16 47.75 -26.50
N LEU A 330 30.84 48.79 -25.98
CA LEU A 330 31.09 48.89 -24.53
C LEU A 330 29.82 48.97 -23.70
N GLN A 331 28.83 49.71 -24.19
CA GLN A 331 27.53 49.80 -23.53
C GLN A 331 26.85 48.42 -23.51
N LEU A 332 26.78 47.70 -24.64
CA LEU A 332 26.18 46.36 -24.69
C LEU A 332 26.89 45.37 -23.77
N ILE A 333 28.23 45.41 -23.65
CA ILE A 333 28.97 44.55 -22.72
C ILE A 333 28.62 44.88 -21.28
N ASN A 334 28.52 46.15 -20.91
CA ASN A 334 28.11 46.56 -19.57
C ASN A 334 26.68 46.11 -19.26
N ASP A 335 25.73 46.25 -20.19
CA ASP A 335 24.33 45.81 -20.05
C ASP A 335 24.26 44.28 -19.81
N ILE A 336 25.08 43.49 -20.52
CA ILE A 336 25.15 42.03 -20.33
C ILE A 336 25.77 41.68 -18.95
N LEU A 337 26.78 42.40 -18.51
CA LEU A 337 27.40 42.18 -17.20
C LEU A 337 26.46 42.54 -16.06
N ASP A 338 25.70 43.62 -16.19
CA ASP A 338 24.72 44.03 -15.19
C ASP A 338 23.56 43.02 -15.13
N LEU A 339 23.06 42.55 -16.27
CA LEU A 339 22.05 41.49 -16.31
C LEU A 339 22.57 40.19 -15.64
N SER A 340 23.85 39.83 -15.90
CA SER A 340 24.46 38.64 -15.27
C SER A 340 24.57 38.78 -13.76
N LYS A 341 24.86 40.00 -13.23
CA LYS A 341 24.88 40.25 -11.80
C LYS A 341 23.48 40.19 -11.17
N ILE A 342 22.46 40.67 -11.91
CA ILE A 342 21.04 40.57 -11.47
C ILE A 342 20.64 39.10 -11.38
N GLU A 343 20.90 38.30 -12.43
CA GLU A 343 20.58 36.85 -12.43
C GLU A 343 21.31 36.08 -11.32
N ALA A 344 22.57 36.45 -11.04
CA ALA A 344 23.37 35.87 -9.96
C ALA A 344 22.99 36.36 -8.56
N GLY A 345 22.09 37.38 -8.45
CA GLY A 345 21.75 38.01 -7.17
C GLY A 345 22.94 38.75 -6.51
N THR A 346 23.94 39.12 -7.30
CA THR A 346 25.20 39.76 -6.82
C THR A 346 25.25 41.26 -7.13
N LEU A 347 24.11 41.86 -7.56
CA LEU A 347 24.01 43.28 -7.78
C LEU A 347 24.04 44.02 -6.42
N GLU A 348 25.09 44.75 -6.16
CA GLU A 348 25.24 45.59 -4.98
C GLU A 348 24.77 47.01 -5.31
N PHE A 349 23.78 47.48 -4.57
CA PHE A 349 23.26 48.85 -4.68
C PHE A 349 24.08 49.79 -3.77
N VAL A 350 24.75 50.78 -4.37
CA VAL A 350 25.49 51.80 -3.62
C VAL A 350 24.66 53.06 -3.52
N TYR A 351 23.97 53.21 -2.42
CA TYR A 351 23.15 54.35 -2.20
C TYR A 351 23.96 55.60 -1.82
N SER A 352 23.80 56.67 -2.58
CA SER A 352 24.39 57.98 -2.31
C SER A 352 23.30 59.05 -2.11
N GLU A 353 23.62 60.10 -1.37
CA GLU A 353 22.74 61.27 -1.27
C GLU A 353 22.90 62.12 -2.52
N VAL A 354 21.82 62.32 -3.25
CA VAL A 354 21.81 63.08 -4.51
C VAL A 354 20.84 64.24 -4.34
N ASP A 355 21.31 65.47 -4.62
CA ASP A 355 20.47 66.63 -4.74
C ASP A 355 19.85 66.67 -6.14
N ILE A 356 18.51 66.47 -6.18
CA ILE A 356 17.77 66.40 -7.45
C ILE A 356 17.83 67.72 -8.19
N ASN A 357 17.88 68.88 -7.52
CA ASN A 357 17.99 70.14 -8.20
C ASN A 357 19.35 70.28 -8.97
N ASN A 358 20.43 69.84 -8.34
CA ASN A 358 21.74 69.82 -8.99
C ASN A 358 21.76 68.88 -10.18
N LEU A 359 21.18 67.68 -10.02
CA LEU A 359 21.11 66.68 -11.11
C LEU A 359 20.29 67.22 -12.31
N ILE A 360 19.13 67.86 -12.03
CA ILE A 360 18.29 68.49 -13.08
C ILE A 360 19.09 69.62 -13.78
N GLU A 361 19.87 70.41 -13.04
CA GLU A 361 20.68 71.50 -13.58
C GLU A 361 21.82 70.96 -14.50
N GLU A 362 22.49 69.89 -14.10
CA GLU A 362 23.49 69.21 -14.91
C GLU A 362 22.90 68.64 -16.21
N ILE A 363 21.72 67.97 -16.11
CA ILE A 363 21.00 67.42 -17.28
C ILE A 363 20.55 68.56 -18.19
N ALA A 364 20.05 69.69 -17.64
CA ALA A 364 19.65 70.85 -18.41
C ALA A 364 20.80 71.49 -19.18
N GLN A 365 21.96 71.68 -18.54
CA GLN A 365 23.16 72.18 -19.19
C GLN A 365 23.66 71.24 -20.28
N ALA A 366 23.75 69.92 -20.00
CA ALA A 366 24.15 68.95 -20.98
C ALA A 366 23.23 68.85 -22.19
N THR A 367 21.90 69.00 -21.96
CA THR A 367 20.91 69.03 -23.04
C THR A 367 21.04 70.27 -23.88
N GLN A 368 21.18 71.45 -23.22
CA GLN A 368 21.35 72.73 -23.92
C GLN A 368 22.60 72.75 -24.81
N LEU A 369 23.72 72.13 -24.38
CA LEU A 369 24.93 72.02 -25.19
C LEU A 369 24.77 71.09 -26.40
N LYS A 370 23.86 70.13 -26.35
CA LYS A 370 23.56 69.16 -27.47
C LYS A 370 22.49 69.65 -28.41
N MET A 371 21.74 70.69 -28.06
CA MET A 371 20.68 71.27 -28.92
C MET A 371 21.29 71.99 -30.10
N MET A 372 21.05 71.48 -31.31
CA MET A 372 21.49 72.08 -32.56
C MET A 372 20.49 73.06 -33.14
N ASN A 373 19.28 73.16 -32.62
CA ASN A 373 18.23 74.03 -33.14
C ASN A 373 18.06 75.25 -32.25
N PRO A 374 18.38 76.46 -32.74
CA PRO A 374 18.32 77.67 -31.93
C PRO A 374 16.86 78.13 -31.59
N ASP A 375 15.88 77.54 -32.28
CA ASP A 375 14.45 77.92 -32.08
C ASP A 375 13.78 77.12 -30.97
N VAL A 376 14.47 76.17 -30.35
CA VAL A 376 13.98 75.34 -29.25
C VAL A 376 14.56 75.82 -27.95
N THR A 377 13.75 76.29 -27.04
CA THR A 377 14.16 76.74 -25.67
C THR A 377 13.92 75.61 -24.66
N PHE A 378 14.94 75.19 -23.96
CA PHE A 378 14.86 74.26 -22.86
C PHE A 378 14.85 75.05 -21.52
N SER A 379 13.82 74.90 -20.71
CA SER A 379 13.71 75.58 -19.43
C SER A 379 13.14 74.66 -18.34
N VAL A 380 13.69 74.73 -17.15
CA VAL A 380 13.16 74.13 -15.93
C VAL A 380 12.20 75.07 -15.27
N LYS A 381 10.89 74.79 -15.23
CA LYS A 381 9.85 75.69 -14.76
C LYS A 381 9.80 75.88 -13.25
N GLU A 382 9.97 74.80 -12.50
CA GLU A 382 9.86 74.84 -11.04
C GLU A 382 10.97 74.04 -10.40
N ARG A 383 11.54 74.56 -9.30
CA ARG A 383 12.53 73.87 -8.48
C ARG A 383 11.95 73.59 -7.11
N LEU A 384 12.22 72.39 -6.57
CA LEU A 384 11.92 72.10 -5.18
C LEU A 384 12.84 72.88 -4.24
N PRO A 385 12.33 73.39 -3.07
CA PRO A 385 13.17 74.19 -2.16
C PRO A 385 14.45 73.47 -1.72
N ARG A 386 14.40 72.19 -1.51
CA ARG A 386 15.52 71.27 -1.26
C ARG A 386 15.02 69.85 -1.48
N CYS A 387 15.68 69.11 -2.31
CA CYS A 387 15.29 67.71 -2.59
C CYS A 387 16.54 66.83 -2.64
N ILE A 388 16.95 66.36 -1.47
CA ILE A 388 18.02 65.37 -1.34
C ILE A 388 17.36 64.01 -1.16
N ILE A 389 17.65 63.08 -2.06
CA ILE A 389 17.16 61.70 -1.98
C ILE A 389 18.37 60.77 -1.88
N LYS A 390 18.15 59.68 -1.16
CA LYS A 390 19.16 58.60 -1.12
C LYS A 390 18.80 57.59 -2.23
N THR A 391 19.59 57.60 -3.25
CA THR A 391 19.38 56.74 -4.43
C THR A 391 20.72 56.24 -4.96
N GLU A 392 20.63 55.24 -5.79
CA GLU A 392 21.77 54.76 -6.60
C GLU A 392 21.74 55.43 -7.97
#